data_5af702958e774efbce2745b36c60c2e8
#
_entry.id   5af702958e774efbce2745b36c60c2e8
#
_cell.length_a   1.000
_cell.length_b   1.000
_cell.length_c   1.000
_cell.angle_alpha   90.00
_cell.angle_beta   90.00
_cell.angle_gamma   90.00
#
_symmetry.space_group_name_H-M   'P 1'
#
loop_
_entity.id
_entity.type
_entity.pdbx_description
1 polymer ?
#
loop_
_entity_poly.entity_id
_entity_poly.type
_entity_poly.pdbx_seq_one_letter_code
_entity_poly.pdbx_strand_id
1 'polypeptide(L)'
;VRTVLRTSGRDDIKGGVSAWGLVFPLYVGEIPGADQHALQGSKWTNLRTRIEPEDEIVETKKRLSIFHPTDLDFLLRNMGVRAVVFNGGFTDCCVLNAAFDASNFDYRVVVARDLVRGTNEEMEDAALKMMSLHMALVMDSNEILKAWDARGAKSSQAAE
;
A
#
# COMPACT_ATOMS: atom_id res chain seq x y z
N VAL A 1 2.93 1.82 5.67
CA VAL A 1 2.08 0.70 6.15
C VAL A 1 2.76 -0.62 5.87
N ARG A 2 2.81 -1.51 6.83
CA ARG A 2 3.33 -2.88 6.66
C ARG A 2 2.33 -3.93 7.11
N THR A 3 2.34 -5.09 6.44
CA THR A 3 1.54 -6.25 6.85
C THR A 3 2.24 -6.99 7.98
N VAL A 4 1.50 -7.31 9.05
CA VAL A 4 1.97 -8.12 10.17
C VAL A 4 0.87 -9.12 10.55
N LEU A 5 1.12 -10.40 10.35
CA LEU A 5 0.14 -11.48 10.51
C LEU A 5 0.41 -12.28 11.80
N ARG A 6 -0.62 -12.56 12.56
CA ARG A 6 -0.56 -13.35 13.79
C ARG A 6 -0.81 -14.82 13.50
N THR A 7 -0.15 -15.70 14.23
CA THR A 7 -0.26 -17.17 14.04
C THR A 7 -0.86 -17.88 15.25
N SER A 8 -0.58 -17.43 16.45
CA SER A 8 -0.93 -18.16 17.66
C SER A 8 -2.30 -17.78 18.20
N GLY A 9 -3.28 -18.70 18.13
CA GLY A 9 -4.64 -18.54 18.70
C GLY A 9 -5.47 -17.39 18.11
N ARG A 10 -4.88 -16.60 17.22
CA ARG A 10 -5.48 -15.48 16.51
C ARG A 10 -4.99 -15.46 15.09
N ASP A 11 -5.07 -16.60 14.44
CA ASP A 11 -4.51 -16.82 13.10
C ASP A 11 -5.18 -15.91 12.08
N ASP A 12 -4.43 -14.95 11.57
CA ASP A 12 -4.91 -14.00 10.58
C ASP A 12 -4.97 -14.61 9.16
N ILE A 13 -4.34 -15.76 8.93
CA ILE A 13 -4.28 -16.46 7.65
C ILE A 13 -5.27 -17.62 7.61
N LYS A 14 -5.17 -18.52 8.59
CA LYS A 14 -5.91 -19.79 8.64
C LYS A 14 -7.15 -19.75 9.52
N GLY A 15 -7.50 -18.58 10.06
CA GLY A 15 -8.69 -18.42 10.90
C GLY A 15 -9.96 -18.84 10.17
N GLY A 16 -10.78 -19.71 10.81
CA GLY A 16 -11.82 -20.53 10.19
C GLY A 16 -12.89 -19.85 9.34
N VAL A 17 -13.02 -18.52 9.41
CA VAL A 17 -13.96 -17.73 8.57
C VAL A 17 -13.24 -16.74 7.65
N SER A 18 -11.93 -16.77 7.59
CA SER A 18 -11.16 -15.87 6.74
C SER A 18 -11.28 -16.29 5.28
N ALA A 19 -11.70 -15.37 4.41
CA ALA A 19 -11.65 -15.58 2.96
C ALA A 19 -10.23 -15.95 2.47
N TRP A 20 -9.20 -15.47 3.15
CA TRP A 20 -7.82 -15.87 2.90
C TRP A 20 -7.56 -17.34 3.15
N GLY A 21 -8.25 -17.97 4.11
CA GLY A 21 -8.16 -19.41 4.34
C GLY A 21 -8.59 -20.25 3.16
N LEU A 22 -9.39 -19.70 2.24
CA LEU A 22 -9.81 -20.39 1.01
C LEU A 22 -8.79 -20.25 -0.13
N VAL A 23 -8.23 -19.06 -0.33
CA VAL A 23 -7.36 -18.77 -1.49
C VAL A 23 -5.88 -18.88 -1.16
N PHE A 24 -5.49 -18.69 0.10
CA PHE A 24 -4.10 -18.73 0.53
C PHE A 24 -3.40 -20.08 0.26
N PRO A 25 -4.06 -21.26 0.41
CA PRO A 25 -3.46 -22.52 0.03
C PRO A 25 -3.11 -22.63 -1.46
N LEU A 26 -3.89 -22.00 -2.34
CA LEU A 26 -3.60 -21.96 -3.78
C LEU A 26 -2.37 -21.11 -4.05
N TYR A 27 -2.31 -19.95 -3.42
CA TYR A 27 -1.20 -19.00 -3.51
C TYR A 27 0.12 -19.59 -2.97
N VAL A 28 0.08 -20.26 -1.82
CA VAL A 28 1.24 -20.91 -1.19
C VAL A 28 1.82 -22.01 -2.07
N GLY A 29 0.98 -22.75 -2.80
CA GLY A 29 1.41 -23.80 -3.72
C GLY A 29 2.28 -23.27 -4.87
N GLU A 30 2.13 -22.01 -5.24
CA GLU A 30 2.85 -21.39 -6.36
C GLU A 30 4.10 -20.62 -5.90
N ILE A 31 4.08 -20.07 -4.69
CA ILE A 31 5.17 -19.22 -4.18
C ILE A 31 5.81 -19.87 -2.96
N PRO A 32 7.03 -20.43 -3.10
CA PRO A 32 7.72 -21.06 -1.99
C PRO A 32 7.86 -20.13 -0.77
N GLY A 33 7.47 -20.63 0.41
CA GLY A 33 7.57 -19.87 1.67
C GLY A 33 6.52 -18.79 1.86
N ALA A 34 5.51 -18.69 1.00
CA ALA A 34 4.44 -17.69 1.13
C ALA A 34 3.66 -17.83 2.45
N ASP A 35 3.60 -19.04 3.03
CA ASP A 35 3.03 -19.31 4.35
C ASP A 35 3.82 -18.67 5.50
N GLN A 36 5.06 -18.27 5.26
CA GLN A 36 5.92 -17.53 6.20
C GLN A 36 5.89 -16.02 5.99
N HIS A 37 5.10 -15.55 5.02
CA HIS A 37 5.03 -14.14 4.66
C HIS A 37 4.50 -13.28 5.83
N ALA A 38 5.27 -12.25 6.16
CA ALA A 38 4.88 -11.20 7.09
C ALA A 38 4.42 -11.67 8.49
N LEU A 39 4.89 -12.81 8.97
CA LEU A 39 4.58 -13.30 10.31
C LEU A 39 5.15 -12.39 11.39
N GLN A 40 4.34 -12.11 12.40
CA GLN A 40 4.73 -11.28 13.54
C GLN A 40 6.00 -11.80 14.21
N GLY A 41 6.97 -10.91 14.42
CA GLY A 41 8.27 -11.23 15.00
C GLY A 41 9.29 -11.85 14.04
N SER A 42 8.92 -12.11 12.78
CA SER A 42 9.86 -12.57 11.78
C SER A 42 10.66 -11.40 11.16
N LYS A 43 11.86 -11.72 10.64
CA LYS A 43 12.68 -10.73 9.90
C LYS A 43 11.97 -10.16 8.66
N TRP A 44 10.96 -10.85 8.15
CA TRP A 44 10.20 -10.45 6.95
C TRP A 44 9.23 -9.31 7.20
N THR A 45 8.99 -8.95 8.47
CA THR A 45 8.21 -7.76 8.83
C THR A 45 9.07 -6.51 9.01
N ASN A 46 10.39 -6.63 8.94
CA ASN A 46 11.29 -5.49 9.09
C ASN A 46 11.22 -4.60 7.84
N LEU A 47 11.06 -3.31 8.07
CA LEU A 47 11.17 -2.31 7.00
C LEU A 47 12.61 -2.25 6.51
N ARG A 48 12.79 -2.18 5.20
CA ARG A 48 14.11 -2.09 4.56
C ARG A 48 14.50 -0.65 4.22
N THR A 49 13.52 0.23 4.19
CA THR A 49 13.72 1.67 4.02
C THR A 49 14.15 2.29 5.33
N ARG A 50 14.91 3.36 5.27
CA ARG A 50 15.19 4.21 6.43
C ARG A 50 13.86 4.79 6.92
N ILE A 51 13.69 4.80 8.22
CA ILE A 51 12.55 5.43 8.89
C ILE A 51 13.05 6.75 9.46
N GLU A 52 12.38 7.84 9.09
CA GLU A 52 12.66 9.16 9.63
C GLU A 52 11.77 9.42 10.88
N PRO A 53 12.14 10.37 11.75
CA PRO A 53 11.35 10.66 12.95
C PRO A 53 9.92 11.11 12.68
N GLU A 54 9.66 11.65 11.48
CA GLU A 54 8.35 12.14 11.04
C GLU A 54 7.48 11.04 10.43
N ASP A 55 8.05 9.84 10.20
CA ASP A 55 7.33 8.75 9.57
C ASP A 55 6.36 8.07 10.54
N GLU A 56 5.12 7.88 10.12
CA GLU A 56 4.14 7.08 10.85
C GLU A 56 4.13 5.64 10.35
N ILE A 57 4.23 4.69 11.29
CA ILE A 57 4.28 3.25 10.99
C ILE A 57 2.96 2.58 11.34
N VAL A 58 2.15 2.27 10.33
CA VAL A 58 0.92 1.51 10.50
C VAL A 58 1.21 0.01 10.38
N GLU A 59 1.06 -0.73 11.49
CA GLU A 59 1.37 -2.17 11.62
C GLU A 59 0.13 -3.06 11.77
N THR A 60 -1.04 -2.46 11.84
CA THR A 60 -2.28 -3.19 12.12
C THR A 60 -2.90 -3.85 10.90
N LYS A 61 -2.32 -3.65 9.71
CA LYS A 61 -2.79 -4.22 8.46
C LYS A 61 -2.75 -5.75 8.49
N LYS A 62 -3.92 -6.37 8.29
CA LYS A 62 -4.12 -7.84 8.29
C LYS A 62 -4.71 -8.38 6.99
N ARG A 63 -5.13 -7.51 6.08
CA ARG A 63 -5.77 -7.83 4.80
C ARG A 63 -5.13 -7.03 3.67
N LEU A 64 -5.65 -7.14 2.46
CA LEU A 64 -5.13 -6.44 1.29
C LEU A 64 -5.25 -4.92 1.45
N SER A 65 -6.39 -4.44 1.95
CA SER A 65 -6.59 -3.03 2.25
C SER A 65 -5.57 -2.51 3.26
N ILE A 66 -5.05 -1.31 3.03
CA ILE A 66 -4.27 -0.56 4.01
C ILE A 66 -5.17 0.22 4.97
N PHE A 67 -6.43 0.41 4.62
CA PHE A 67 -7.43 1.15 5.40
C PHE A 67 -8.24 0.24 6.32
N HIS A 68 -8.28 -1.07 6.08
CA HIS A 68 -9.03 -2.03 6.87
C HIS A 68 -8.13 -3.18 7.38
N PRO A 69 -8.17 -3.50 8.66
CA PRO A 69 -8.72 -2.82 9.84
C PRO A 69 -7.66 -1.94 10.51
N THR A 70 -7.30 -0.83 9.87
CA THR A 70 -6.30 0.11 10.39
C THR A 70 -6.95 1.45 10.73
N ASP A 71 -6.24 2.30 11.42
CA ASP A 71 -6.60 3.69 11.70
C ASP A 71 -6.07 4.69 10.66
N LEU A 72 -5.58 4.21 9.53
CA LEU A 72 -4.91 5.05 8.53
C LEU A 72 -5.80 6.18 7.99
N ASP A 73 -7.07 5.92 7.67
CA ASP A 73 -7.98 6.96 7.20
C ASP A 73 -8.19 8.06 8.26
N PHE A 74 -8.37 7.65 9.52
CA PHE A 74 -8.50 8.57 10.63
C PHE A 74 -7.24 9.45 10.79
N LEU A 75 -6.06 8.84 10.72
CA LEU A 75 -4.77 9.55 10.79
C LEU A 75 -4.62 10.56 9.65
N LEU A 76 -4.83 10.12 8.41
CA LEU A 76 -4.70 10.98 7.23
C LEU A 76 -5.68 12.17 7.26
N ARG A 77 -6.92 11.95 7.71
CA ARG A 77 -7.91 13.04 7.85
C ARG A 77 -7.52 14.03 8.92
N ASN A 78 -7.02 13.56 10.06
CA ASN A 78 -6.53 14.44 11.13
C ASN A 78 -5.34 15.30 10.70
N MET A 79 -4.48 14.76 9.81
CA MET A 79 -3.38 15.48 9.19
C MET A 79 -3.83 16.42 8.05
N GLY A 80 -5.11 16.43 7.68
CA GLY A 80 -5.63 17.21 6.57
C GLY A 80 -5.18 16.72 5.19
N VAL A 81 -4.72 15.46 5.09
CA VAL A 81 -4.26 14.87 3.82
C VAL A 81 -5.44 14.71 2.87
N ARG A 82 -5.26 15.14 1.62
CA ARG A 82 -6.26 15.05 0.54
C ARG A 82 -5.76 14.27 -0.67
N ALA A 83 -4.47 14.01 -0.74
CA ALA A 83 -3.84 13.25 -1.81
C ALA A 83 -2.84 12.28 -1.22
N VAL A 84 -2.78 11.10 -1.82
CA VAL A 84 -1.86 10.02 -1.40
C VAL A 84 -1.04 9.55 -2.60
N VAL A 85 0.22 9.25 -2.35
CA VAL A 85 1.11 8.64 -3.34
C VAL A 85 1.44 7.24 -2.88
N PHE A 86 1.12 6.25 -3.71
CA PHE A 86 1.40 4.85 -3.41
C PHE A 86 2.68 4.37 -4.07
N ASN A 87 3.47 3.65 -3.31
CA ASN A 87 4.61 2.85 -3.75
C ASN A 87 4.64 1.51 -2.99
N GLY A 88 5.53 0.62 -3.37
CA GLY A 88 5.74 -0.68 -2.71
C GLY A 88 5.10 -1.85 -3.47
N GLY A 89 4.61 -2.85 -2.76
CA GLY A 89 4.12 -4.09 -3.37
C GLY A 89 3.03 -4.80 -2.54
N PHE A 90 2.27 -5.65 -3.20
CA PHE A 90 2.33 -5.93 -4.65
C PHE A 90 1.35 -5.03 -5.39
N THR A 91 1.72 -4.61 -6.61
CA THR A 91 0.92 -3.70 -7.44
C THR A 91 -0.49 -4.25 -7.70
N ASP A 92 -0.58 -5.51 -8.09
CA ASP A 92 -1.80 -6.26 -8.42
C ASP A 92 -2.60 -6.73 -7.19
N CYS A 93 -2.15 -6.40 -6.00
CA CYS A 93 -2.72 -6.86 -4.74
C CYS A 93 -2.97 -5.70 -3.79
N CYS A 94 -2.01 -5.41 -2.88
CA CYS A 94 -2.21 -4.41 -1.84
C CYS A 94 -2.28 -2.98 -2.39
N VAL A 95 -1.47 -2.64 -3.41
CA VAL A 95 -1.47 -1.30 -4.01
C VAL A 95 -2.76 -1.05 -4.77
N LEU A 96 -3.20 -2.01 -5.60
CA LEU A 96 -4.47 -1.93 -6.31
C LEU A 96 -5.65 -1.76 -5.34
N ASN A 97 -5.70 -2.58 -4.30
CA ASN A 97 -6.76 -2.50 -3.29
C ASN A 97 -6.72 -1.16 -2.54
N ALA A 98 -5.53 -0.68 -2.17
CA ALA A 98 -5.34 0.61 -1.53
C ALA A 98 -5.82 1.77 -2.42
N ALA A 99 -5.56 1.70 -3.73
CA ALA A 99 -6.01 2.72 -4.69
C ALA A 99 -7.53 2.76 -4.81
N PHE A 100 -8.19 1.60 -4.82
CA PHE A 100 -9.66 1.51 -4.79
C PHE A 100 -10.22 2.15 -3.52
N ASP A 101 -9.71 1.75 -2.35
CA ASP A 101 -10.21 2.25 -1.08
C ASP A 101 -9.97 3.76 -0.94
N ALA A 102 -8.76 4.24 -1.27
CA ALA A 102 -8.44 5.66 -1.22
C ALA A 102 -9.35 6.49 -2.14
N SER A 103 -9.62 6.01 -3.35
CA SER A 103 -10.55 6.65 -4.28
C SER A 103 -11.97 6.69 -3.72
N ASN A 104 -12.43 5.58 -3.12
CA ASN A 104 -13.75 5.52 -2.47
C ASN A 104 -13.86 6.43 -1.24
N PHE A 105 -12.75 6.76 -0.60
CA PHE A 105 -12.65 7.74 0.49
C PHE A 105 -12.42 9.18 0.02
N ASP A 106 -12.52 9.46 -1.27
CA ASP A 106 -12.32 10.78 -1.90
C ASP A 106 -10.89 11.33 -1.80
N TYR A 107 -9.88 10.48 -1.60
CA TYR A 107 -8.49 10.89 -1.77
C TYR A 107 -8.13 10.99 -3.26
N ARG A 108 -7.31 11.98 -3.60
CA ARG A 108 -6.63 12.01 -4.90
C ARG A 108 -5.50 11.00 -4.87
N VAL A 109 -5.55 10.04 -5.78
CA VAL A 109 -4.61 8.92 -5.78
C VAL A 109 -3.55 9.12 -6.87
N VAL A 110 -2.30 8.96 -6.49
CA VAL A 110 -1.15 8.87 -7.40
C VAL A 110 -0.44 7.56 -7.14
N VAL A 111 0.01 6.89 -8.19
CA VAL A 111 0.83 5.68 -8.10
C VAL A 111 2.16 5.94 -8.77
N ALA A 112 3.26 5.78 -8.02
CA ALA A 112 4.62 5.89 -8.55
C ALA A 112 4.97 4.60 -9.28
N ARG A 113 4.80 4.59 -10.62
CA ARG A 113 4.92 3.39 -11.47
C ARG A 113 6.25 2.68 -11.35
N ASP A 114 7.34 3.42 -11.28
CA ASP A 114 8.70 2.91 -11.15
C ASP A 114 9.07 2.44 -9.73
N LEU A 115 8.21 2.72 -8.74
CA LEU A 115 8.41 2.36 -7.33
C LEU A 115 7.39 1.32 -6.83
N VAL A 116 6.63 0.70 -7.72
CA VAL A 116 5.76 -0.43 -7.38
C VAL A 116 6.28 -1.71 -8.03
N ARG A 117 5.88 -2.86 -7.49
CA ARG A 117 6.20 -4.16 -8.08
C ARG A 117 5.05 -5.14 -7.84
N GLY A 118 4.60 -5.77 -8.92
CA GLY A 118 3.54 -6.79 -8.94
C GLY A 118 4.05 -8.21 -8.70
N THR A 119 3.13 -9.15 -8.69
CA THR A 119 3.43 -10.59 -8.59
C THR A 119 4.24 -11.06 -9.80
N ASN A 120 3.88 -10.58 -10.99
CA ASN A 120 4.61 -10.71 -12.24
C ASN A 120 4.32 -9.49 -13.13
N GLU A 121 5.00 -9.40 -14.26
CA GLU A 121 4.90 -8.24 -15.17
C GLU A 121 3.49 -8.08 -15.77
N GLU A 122 2.85 -9.19 -16.16
CA GLU A 122 1.50 -9.16 -16.72
C GLU A 122 0.47 -8.63 -15.71
N MET A 123 0.52 -9.10 -14.46
CA MET A 123 -0.37 -8.65 -13.40
C MET A 123 -0.07 -7.21 -12.98
N GLU A 124 1.18 -6.81 -12.94
CA GLU A 124 1.58 -5.43 -12.69
C GLU A 124 1.01 -4.48 -13.74
N ASP A 125 1.21 -4.79 -15.02
CA ASP A 125 0.69 -3.99 -16.13
C ASP A 125 -0.84 -3.90 -16.12
N ALA A 126 -1.52 -5.01 -15.87
CA ALA A 126 -2.98 -5.04 -15.77
C ALA A 126 -3.49 -4.15 -14.64
N ALA A 127 -2.86 -4.23 -13.46
CA ALA A 127 -3.22 -3.42 -12.30
C ALA A 127 -2.97 -1.93 -12.54
N LEU A 128 -1.83 -1.57 -13.12
CA LEU A 128 -1.51 -0.18 -13.47
C LEU A 128 -2.52 0.39 -14.48
N LYS A 129 -2.92 -0.39 -15.50
CA LYS A 129 -3.97 0.00 -16.44
C LYS A 129 -5.31 0.23 -15.76
N MET A 130 -5.73 -0.69 -14.89
CA MET A 130 -6.99 -0.52 -14.14
C MET A 130 -6.96 0.74 -13.28
N MET A 131 -5.88 0.99 -12.57
CA MET A 131 -5.74 2.19 -11.73
C MET A 131 -5.76 3.47 -12.55
N SER A 132 -5.04 3.51 -13.68
CA SER A 132 -4.99 4.70 -14.55
C SER A 132 -6.31 5.04 -15.24
N LEU A 133 -7.16 4.05 -15.47
CA LEU A 133 -8.46 4.26 -16.13
C LEU A 133 -9.54 4.78 -15.18
N HIS A 134 -9.47 4.44 -13.89
CA HIS A 134 -10.63 4.63 -13.04
C HIS A 134 -10.37 5.46 -11.77
N MET A 135 -9.14 5.52 -11.24
CA MET A 135 -8.98 6.01 -9.88
C MET A 135 -7.67 6.73 -9.54
N ALA A 136 -6.64 6.65 -10.37
CA ALA A 136 -5.33 7.17 -10.01
C ALA A 136 -4.59 7.81 -11.19
N LEU A 137 -3.73 8.79 -10.88
CA LEU A 137 -2.68 9.21 -11.79
C LEU A 137 -1.50 8.23 -11.64
N VAL A 138 -1.15 7.54 -12.70
CA VAL A 138 0.03 6.66 -12.74
C VAL A 138 1.16 7.45 -13.39
N MET A 139 2.21 7.73 -12.62
CA MET A 139 3.32 8.62 -13.01
C MET A 139 4.64 8.04 -12.56
N ASP A 140 5.73 8.44 -13.19
CA ASP A 140 7.07 8.13 -12.70
C ASP A 140 7.43 9.03 -11.50
N SER A 141 8.21 8.50 -10.56
CA SER A 141 8.61 9.22 -9.35
C SER A 141 9.25 10.57 -9.63
N ASN A 142 10.06 10.68 -10.69
CA ASN A 142 10.66 11.94 -11.12
C ASN A 142 9.64 13.02 -11.53
N GLU A 143 8.50 12.61 -12.09
CA GLU A 143 7.42 13.55 -12.46
C GLU A 143 6.70 14.03 -11.19
N ILE A 144 6.49 13.13 -10.23
CA ILE A 144 5.89 13.44 -8.92
C ILE A 144 6.77 14.45 -8.19
N LEU A 145 8.08 14.22 -8.09
CA LEU A 145 9.02 15.10 -7.43
C LEU A 145 9.06 16.48 -8.09
N LYS A 146 9.12 16.57 -9.42
CA LYS A 146 9.04 17.84 -10.15
C LYS A 146 7.76 18.61 -9.85
N ALA A 147 6.62 17.93 -9.75
CA ALA A 147 5.34 18.57 -9.41
C ALA A 147 5.33 19.12 -7.98
N TRP A 148 5.96 18.43 -7.02
CA TRP A 148 6.11 18.91 -5.65
C TRP A 148 7.02 20.12 -5.55
N ASP A 149 8.19 20.08 -6.18
CA ASP A 149 9.15 21.19 -6.19
C ASP A 149 8.54 22.47 -6.79
N ALA A 150 7.82 22.33 -7.91
CA ALA A 150 7.14 23.46 -8.55
C ALA A 150 6.04 24.07 -7.67
N ARG A 151 5.41 23.28 -6.79
CA ARG A 151 4.41 23.76 -5.84
C ARG A 151 5.04 24.44 -4.63
N GLY A 152 6.14 23.88 -4.12
CA GLY A 152 6.91 24.47 -3.03
C GLY A 152 7.41 25.89 -3.38
N ALA A 153 7.95 26.06 -4.58
CA ALA A 153 8.38 27.35 -5.08
C ALA A 153 7.24 28.40 -5.15
N LYS A 154 6.04 27.99 -5.59
CA LYS A 154 4.87 28.87 -5.65
C LYS A 154 4.33 29.26 -4.27
N SER A 155 4.37 28.37 -3.29
CA SER A 155 3.90 28.67 -1.93
C SER A 155 4.83 29.64 -1.21
N SER A 156 6.13 29.58 -1.46
CA SER A 156 7.12 30.54 -0.90
C SER A 156 6.96 31.93 -1.49
N GLN A 157 6.63 32.06 -2.78
CA GLN A 157 6.38 33.34 -3.44
C GLN A 157 5.04 34.00 -3.03
N ALA A 158 4.08 33.21 -2.54
CA ALA A 158 2.79 33.75 -2.10
C ALA A 158 2.78 34.15 -0.60
N ALA A 159 3.86 33.85 0.11
CA ALA A 159 4.03 34.15 1.53
C ALA A 159 4.92 35.41 1.78
N GLU A 160 5.49 36.00 0.73
CA GLU A 160 6.16 37.30 0.70
C GLU A 160 5.21 38.41 0.23
#